data_75b6a8972695d8f50db16b369df92316
#
_entry.id   75b6a8972695d8f50db16b369df92316
#
_cell.length_a   1.000
_cell.length_b   1.000
_cell.length_c   1.000
_cell.angle_alpha   90.00
_cell.angle_beta   90.00
_cell.angle_gamma   90.00
#
_symmetry.space_group_name_H-M   'P 1'
#
loop_
_entity.id
_entity.type
_entity.pdbx_description
1 polymer ?
#
loop_
_entity_poly.entity_id
_entity_poly.type
_entity_poly.pdbx_seq_one_letter_code
_entity_poly.pdbx_strand_id
1 'polypeptide(L)'
;MDELIINALVTNPRVMREMPRLLRQAGLTLVRSFAHVVADIGKADFFAPGLQSMTKLLPKATRMSEAQALAWTTAMLKRSEEGTYFGASNFYSYVAVRR
;
A
#
# COMPACT_ATOMS: atom_id res chain seq x y z
N MET A 1 -2.54 -8.00 11.17
CA MET A 1 -3.67 -7.46 10.42
C MET A 1 -3.28 -6.77 9.13
N ASP A 2 -2.21 -6.00 9.12
CA ASP A 2 -1.76 -5.28 7.93
C ASP A 2 -1.40 -6.23 6.78
N GLU A 3 -0.71 -7.32 7.07
CA GLU A 3 -0.36 -8.32 6.06
C GLU A 3 -1.60 -8.98 5.44
N LEU A 4 -2.62 -9.28 6.26
CA LEU A 4 -3.87 -9.84 5.79
C LEU A 4 -4.60 -8.88 4.85
N ILE A 5 -4.61 -7.60 5.17
CA ILE A 5 -5.21 -6.56 4.33
C ILE A 5 -4.47 -6.44 3.00
N ILE A 6 -3.14 -6.39 3.03
CA ILE A 6 -2.31 -6.30 1.82
C ILE A 6 -2.58 -7.50 0.92
N ASN A 7 -2.55 -8.70 1.44
CA ASN A 7 -2.78 -9.92 0.65
C ASN A 7 -4.19 -9.97 0.06
N ALA A 8 -5.18 -9.38 0.72
CA ALA A 8 -6.56 -9.36 0.23
C ALA A 8 -6.78 -8.30 -0.85
N LEU A 9 -6.09 -7.16 -0.79
CA LEU A 9 -6.33 -6.02 -1.67
C LEU A 9 -5.38 -5.94 -2.87
N VAL A 10 -4.23 -6.58 -2.80
CA VAL A 10 -3.19 -6.51 -3.83
C VAL A 10 -3.08 -7.85 -4.55
N THR A 11 -3.22 -7.84 -5.88
CA THR A 11 -3.18 -9.05 -6.70
C THR A 11 -1.82 -9.76 -6.62
N ASN A 12 -0.72 -9.01 -6.63
CA ASN A 12 0.62 -9.56 -6.48
C ASN A 12 1.44 -8.66 -5.55
N PRO A 13 1.39 -8.91 -4.23
CA PRO A 13 2.06 -8.04 -3.26
C PRO A 13 3.59 -8.10 -3.32
N ARG A 14 4.16 -9.04 -4.08
CA ARG A 14 5.61 -9.21 -4.18
C ARG A 14 6.18 -8.83 -5.55
N VAL A 15 5.35 -8.28 -6.44
CA VAL A 15 5.77 -8.00 -7.81
C VAL A 15 6.99 -7.07 -7.87
N MET A 16 7.07 -6.06 -7.02
CA MET A 16 8.20 -5.12 -7.02
C MET A 16 9.51 -5.79 -6.61
N ARG A 17 9.42 -6.77 -5.73
CA ARG A 17 10.58 -7.56 -5.31
C ARG A 17 11.07 -8.47 -6.43
N GLU A 18 10.17 -8.92 -7.29
CA GLU A 18 10.46 -9.82 -8.41
C GLU A 18 10.78 -9.09 -9.72
N MET A 19 10.60 -7.78 -9.78
CA MET A 19 10.76 -6.99 -10.99
C MET A 19 12.11 -7.18 -11.69
N PRO A 20 13.26 -7.21 -11.00
CA PRO A 20 14.54 -7.44 -11.69
C PRO A 20 14.56 -8.74 -12.49
N ARG A 21 14.02 -9.81 -11.91
CA ARG A 21 13.94 -11.11 -12.58
C ARG A 21 12.94 -11.08 -13.76
N LEU A 22 11.78 -10.47 -13.55
CA LEU A 22 10.74 -10.38 -14.58
C LEU A 22 11.21 -9.55 -15.77
N LEU A 23 11.90 -8.44 -15.54
CA LEU A 23 12.47 -7.61 -16.60
C LEU A 23 13.48 -8.39 -17.43
N ARG A 24 14.35 -9.14 -16.77
CA ARG A 24 15.34 -9.98 -17.45
C ARG A 24 14.67 -11.07 -18.30
N GLN A 25 13.65 -11.73 -17.76
CA GLN A 25 12.89 -12.76 -18.49
C GLN A 25 12.17 -12.17 -19.70
N ALA A 26 11.75 -10.91 -19.64
CA ALA A 26 11.12 -10.21 -20.74
C ALA A 26 12.11 -9.68 -21.78
N GLY A 27 13.39 -9.91 -21.62
CA GLY A 27 14.41 -9.44 -22.55
C GLY A 27 14.81 -7.97 -22.35
N LEU A 28 14.51 -7.42 -21.19
CA LEU A 28 14.82 -6.04 -20.85
C LEU A 28 16.06 -5.97 -19.95
N THR A 29 16.85 -4.93 -20.13
CA THR A 29 18.02 -4.67 -19.30
C THR A 29 17.71 -3.56 -18.31
N LEU A 30 17.84 -3.85 -17.03
CA LEU A 30 17.65 -2.87 -15.98
C LEU A 30 18.79 -1.86 -16.00
N VAL A 31 18.46 -0.60 -16.19
CA VAL A 31 19.43 0.50 -16.27
C VAL A 31 19.51 1.27 -14.96
N ARG A 32 18.38 1.45 -14.30
CA ARG A 32 18.25 2.33 -13.15
C ARG A 32 17.12 1.86 -12.24
N SER A 33 17.31 2.00 -10.95
CA SER A 33 16.25 1.75 -9.99
C SER A 33 16.26 2.79 -8.88
N PHE A 34 15.09 3.07 -8.32
CA PHE A 34 14.90 4.01 -7.24
C PHE A 34 14.00 3.40 -6.19
N ALA A 35 14.25 3.72 -4.95
CA ALA A 35 13.37 3.36 -3.84
C ALA A 35 13.21 4.58 -2.94
N HIS A 36 11.97 4.86 -2.53
CA HIS A 36 11.69 5.91 -1.57
C HIS A 36 10.49 5.57 -0.73
N VAL A 37 10.41 6.18 0.43
CA VAL A 37 9.31 5.99 1.37
C VAL A 37 8.43 7.24 1.34
N VAL A 38 7.12 7.03 1.23
CA VAL A 38 6.13 8.06 1.51
C VAL A 38 5.55 7.75 2.88
N ALA A 39 5.64 8.67 3.82
CA ALA A 39 5.16 8.47 5.17
C ALA A 39 4.32 9.65 5.63
N ASP A 40 3.21 9.32 6.30
CA ASP A 40 2.44 10.25 7.09
C ASP A 40 2.78 10.04 8.55
N ILE A 41 3.31 11.06 9.19
CA ILE A 41 3.68 11.01 10.60
C ILE A 41 2.90 12.11 11.31
N GLY A 42 2.05 11.70 12.24
CA GLY A 42 1.16 12.57 12.99
C GLY A 42 -0.21 12.68 12.33
N LYS A 43 -0.29 13.09 11.08
CA LYS A 43 -1.55 13.23 10.34
C LYS A 43 -1.54 12.41 9.07
N ALA A 44 -2.69 11.88 8.70
CA ALA A 44 -2.88 11.06 7.50
C ALA A 44 -3.23 11.93 6.29
N ASP A 45 -2.29 12.74 5.81
CA ASP A 45 -2.54 13.63 4.66
C ASP A 45 -2.55 12.86 3.34
N PHE A 46 -1.53 12.05 3.10
CA PHE A 46 -1.41 11.24 1.88
C PHE A 46 -2.37 10.04 1.89
N PHE A 47 -2.48 9.37 3.05
CA PHE A 47 -3.27 8.13 3.15
C PHE A 47 -4.75 8.34 3.46
N ALA A 48 -5.19 9.56 3.81
CA ALA A 48 -6.57 9.81 4.21
C ALA A 48 -7.62 9.34 3.18
N PRO A 49 -7.48 9.61 1.87
CA PRO A 49 -8.46 9.12 0.90
C PRO A 49 -8.55 7.59 0.85
N GLY A 50 -7.42 6.90 0.97
CA GLY A 50 -7.36 5.44 1.01
C GLY A 50 -8.02 4.88 2.26
N LEU A 51 -7.80 5.50 3.42
CA LEU A 51 -8.45 5.11 4.66
C LEU A 51 -9.96 5.20 4.57
N GLN A 52 -10.47 6.28 3.99
CA GLN A 52 -11.91 6.48 3.81
C GLN A 52 -12.52 5.39 2.91
N SER A 53 -11.79 4.95 1.91
CA SER A 53 -12.23 3.88 1.00
C SER A 53 -12.28 2.51 1.67
N MET A 54 -11.52 2.29 2.74
CA MET A 54 -11.42 0.98 3.40
C MET A 54 -12.73 0.51 4.01
N THR A 55 -13.61 1.44 4.41
CA THR A 55 -14.93 1.08 4.96
C THR A 55 -15.73 0.22 3.98
N LYS A 56 -15.61 0.48 2.68
CA LYS A 56 -16.32 -0.27 1.64
C LYS A 56 -15.51 -1.46 1.11
N LEU A 57 -14.18 -1.32 1.06
CA LEU A 57 -13.31 -2.35 0.48
C LEU A 57 -13.05 -3.53 1.41
N LEU A 58 -12.84 -3.28 2.69
CA LEU A 58 -12.47 -4.34 3.64
C LEU A 58 -13.53 -5.43 3.76
N PRO A 59 -14.85 -5.12 3.85
CA PRO A 59 -15.84 -6.18 3.93
C PRO A 59 -15.90 -7.07 2.68
N LYS A 60 -15.55 -6.54 1.51
CA LYS A 60 -15.55 -7.29 0.26
C LYS A 60 -14.30 -8.16 0.11
N ALA A 61 -13.17 -7.71 0.63
CA ALA A 61 -11.87 -8.36 0.45
C ALA A 61 -11.49 -9.27 1.61
N THR A 62 -12.11 -9.12 2.77
CA THR A 62 -11.81 -9.88 3.98
C THR A 62 -13.08 -10.40 4.61
N ARG A 63 -12.96 -11.11 5.74
CA ARG A 63 -14.11 -11.55 6.56
C ARG A 63 -14.59 -10.46 7.52
N MET A 64 -14.03 -9.27 7.43
CA MET A 64 -14.41 -8.14 8.27
C MET A 64 -15.82 -7.68 7.93
N SER A 65 -16.66 -7.43 8.95
CA SER A 65 -17.99 -6.83 8.76
C SER A 65 -17.88 -5.36 8.42
N GLU A 66 -18.96 -4.78 7.90
CA GLU A 66 -19.02 -3.33 7.65
C GLU A 66 -18.81 -2.53 8.93
N ALA A 67 -19.37 -3.00 10.05
CA ALA A 67 -19.20 -2.33 11.35
C ALA A 67 -17.73 -2.36 11.80
N GLN A 68 -17.06 -3.50 11.63
CA GLN A 68 -15.63 -3.61 11.96
C GLN A 68 -14.77 -2.73 11.07
N ALA A 69 -15.06 -2.68 9.78
CA ALA A 69 -14.34 -1.83 8.83
C ALA A 69 -14.51 -0.35 9.15
N LEU A 70 -15.74 0.06 9.50
CA LEU A 70 -16.02 1.42 9.92
C LEU A 70 -15.29 1.78 11.21
N ALA A 71 -15.29 0.86 12.19
CA ALA A 71 -14.59 1.07 13.45
C ALA A 71 -13.07 1.23 13.23
N TRP A 72 -12.48 0.42 12.37
CA TRP A 72 -11.06 0.51 12.04
C TRP A 72 -10.73 1.85 11.36
N THR A 73 -11.51 2.22 10.34
CA THR A 73 -11.32 3.48 9.61
C THR A 73 -11.47 4.68 10.53
N THR A 74 -12.50 4.68 11.36
CA THR A 74 -12.75 5.75 12.34
C THR A 74 -11.59 5.88 13.33
N ALA A 75 -11.06 4.75 13.82
CA ALA A 75 -9.91 4.76 14.72
C ALA A 75 -8.66 5.35 14.06
N MET A 76 -8.40 5.02 12.79
CA MET A 76 -7.27 5.57 12.05
C MET A 76 -7.41 7.08 11.83
N LEU A 77 -8.58 7.53 11.42
CA LEU A 77 -8.85 8.95 11.21
C LEU A 77 -8.78 9.75 12.52
N LYS A 78 -9.22 9.14 13.62
CA LYS A 78 -9.10 9.75 14.94
C LYS A 78 -7.65 9.96 15.34
N ARG A 79 -6.78 9.00 15.07
CA ARG A 79 -5.35 9.16 15.31
C ARG A 79 -4.77 10.32 14.51
N SER A 80 -5.25 10.52 13.28
CA SER A 80 -4.85 11.67 12.46
C SER A 80 -5.26 12.99 13.12
N GLU A 81 -6.49 13.08 13.62
CA GLU A 81 -6.98 14.27 14.33
C GLU A 81 -6.17 14.54 15.59
N GLU A 82 -5.79 13.49 16.32
CA GLU A 82 -5.01 13.60 17.56
C GLU A 82 -3.52 13.82 17.32
N GLY A 83 -3.07 13.75 16.07
CA GLY A 83 -1.64 13.91 15.74
C GLY A 83 -0.79 12.71 16.07
N THR A 84 -1.39 11.52 16.17
CA THR A 84 -0.71 10.27 16.55
C THR A 84 -0.71 9.23 15.44
N TYR A 85 -1.12 9.59 14.22
CA TYR A 85 -1.14 8.68 13.09
C TYR A 85 0.27 8.34 12.62
N PHE A 86 0.44 7.12 12.16
CA PHE A 86 1.62 6.69 11.42
C PHE A 86 1.21 5.76 10.29
N GLY A 87 1.60 6.09 9.08
CA GLY A 87 1.44 5.23 7.91
C GLY A 87 2.59 5.45 6.97
N ALA A 88 3.09 4.38 6.37
CA ALA A 88 4.18 4.47 5.42
C ALA A 88 4.02 3.45 4.31
N SER A 89 4.52 3.80 3.13
CA SER A 89 4.54 2.92 1.98
C SER A 89 5.87 3.09 1.24
N ASN A 90 6.47 1.98 0.84
CA ASN A 90 7.66 1.99 0.02
C ASN A 90 7.27 2.01 -1.45
N PHE A 91 7.88 2.91 -2.20
CA PHE A 91 7.71 3.00 -3.64
C PHE A 91 9.01 2.63 -4.34
N TYR A 92 8.88 1.80 -5.36
CA TYR A 92 10.00 1.32 -6.16
C TYR A 92 9.77 1.64 -7.62
N SER A 93 10.79 2.15 -8.28
CA SER A 93 10.73 2.48 -9.70
C SER A 93 11.88 1.83 -10.43
N TYR A 94 11.59 1.27 -11.59
CA TYR A 94 12.57 0.59 -12.44
C TYR A 94 12.56 1.20 -13.83
N VAL A 95 13.75 1.51 -14.34
CA VAL A 95 13.92 1.94 -15.73
C VAL A 95 14.70 0.86 -16.44
N ALA A 96 14.10 0.30 -17.49
CA ALA A 96 14.70 -0.77 -18.27
C ALA A 96 14.64 -0.43 -19.75
N VAL A 97 15.59 -0.96 -20.50
CA VAL A 97 15.68 -0.76 -21.95
C VAL A 97 15.72 -2.10 -22.66
N ARG A 98 15.22 -2.12 -23.88
CA ARG A 98 15.33 -3.28 -24.76
C ARG A 98 16.66 -3.18 -25.50
N ARG A 99 17.43 -4.21 -25.39
CA ARG A 99 18.72 -4.27 -26.09
C ARG A 99 18.83 -5.56 -26.90
#